data_9e06f79648469924457e5ba4e6dcd4ad
#
_entry.id   9e06f79648469924457e5ba4e6dcd4ad
#
_cell.length_a   1.000
_cell.length_b   1.000
_cell.length_c   1.000
_cell.angle_alpha   90.00
_cell.angle_beta   90.00
_cell.angle_gamma   90.00
#
_symmetry.space_group_name_H-M   'P 1'
#
loop_
_entity.id
_entity.type
_entity.pdbx_description
1 polymer ?
#
loop_
_entity_poly.entity_id
_entity_poly.type
_entity_poly.pdbx_seq_one_letter_code
_entity_poly.pdbx_strand_id
1 'polypeptide(L)'
;WLSGYYASPLGEIIKCAIPVSAATSERELKKQKIASVVLPTQRPVRLTDEQQMILNRLEKDLEAAAFAPYLLYGITGSGKTEIYLKIIATALRNGKEAIVLVPEISLTPQLISRFEDRFPNQIAVLHSKLSKKERYQEWLKIRKKEVSIVVGARSAVFAPFENLGIIVVDE
;
A
#
# COMPACT_ATOMS: atom_id res chain seq x y z
N TRP A 1 17.09 -10.87 12.28
CA TRP A 1 17.87 -9.93 11.46
C TRP A 1 17.64 -8.47 11.89
N LEU A 2 16.40 -7.96 11.90
CA LEU A 2 16.10 -6.57 12.29
C LEU A 2 16.66 -6.18 13.66
N SER A 3 16.51 -7.05 14.68
CA SER A 3 17.02 -6.79 16.01
C SER A 3 18.55 -6.62 16.04
N GLY A 4 19.26 -7.48 15.30
CA GLY A 4 20.71 -7.38 15.18
C GLY A 4 21.16 -6.16 14.34
N TYR A 5 20.47 -5.87 13.25
CA TYR A 5 20.84 -4.77 12.36
C TYR A 5 20.63 -3.38 12.98
N TYR A 6 19.51 -3.18 13.70
CA TYR A 6 19.19 -1.90 14.34
C TYR A 6 19.59 -1.82 15.81
N ALA A 7 20.26 -2.84 16.35
CA ALA A 7 20.61 -2.94 17.76
C ALA A 7 19.41 -2.67 18.70
N SER A 8 18.21 -3.05 18.27
CA SER A 8 16.96 -2.81 18.99
C SER A 8 16.43 -4.09 19.65
N PRO A 9 15.86 -4.02 20.86
CA PRO A 9 15.23 -5.17 21.49
C PRO A 9 14.14 -5.77 20.60
N LEU A 10 14.09 -7.11 20.51
CA LEU A 10 13.13 -7.83 19.68
C LEU A 10 11.67 -7.41 19.99
N GLY A 11 11.34 -7.16 21.24
CA GLY A 11 10.01 -6.72 21.66
C GLY A 11 9.60 -5.37 21.09
N GLU A 12 10.55 -4.46 20.85
CA GLU A 12 10.28 -3.17 20.20
C GLU A 12 9.98 -3.33 18.72
N ILE A 13 10.72 -4.19 18.04
CA ILE A 13 10.49 -4.52 16.63
C ILE A 13 9.13 -5.18 16.44
N ILE A 14 8.77 -6.12 17.32
CA ILE A 14 7.46 -6.77 17.30
C ILE A 14 6.33 -5.75 17.48
N LYS A 15 6.50 -4.76 18.38
CA LYS A 15 5.50 -3.68 18.56
C LYS A 15 5.30 -2.82 17.32
N CYS A 16 6.32 -2.66 16.47
CA CYS A 16 6.19 -1.96 15.20
C CYS A 16 5.36 -2.75 14.18
N ALA A 17 5.52 -4.07 14.18
CA ALA A 17 4.85 -4.96 13.23
C ALA A 17 3.41 -5.32 13.67
N ILE A 18 3.20 -5.50 14.97
CA ILE A 18 1.90 -5.92 15.53
C ILE A 18 1.36 -4.80 16.41
N PRO A 19 0.28 -4.12 16.01
CA PRO A 19 -0.36 -3.15 16.87
C PRO A 19 -0.90 -3.83 18.12
N VAL A 20 -0.45 -3.40 19.29
CA VAL A 20 -0.97 -3.91 20.56
C VAL A 20 -2.43 -3.47 20.67
N SER A 21 -3.37 -4.41 20.58
CA SER A 21 -4.77 -4.13 20.88
C SER A 21 -4.87 -3.81 22.38
N ALA A 22 -5.36 -2.64 22.71
CA ALA A 22 -6.06 -2.49 23.98
C ALA A 22 -7.25 -3.45 23.89
N ALA A 23 -7.29 -4.44 24.78
CA ALA A 23 -8.29 -5.50 24.83
C ALA A 23 -9.70 -4.96 24.51
N THR A 24 -10.11 -5.11 23.30
CA THR A 24 -11.48 -4.79 22.86
C THR A 24 -12.02 -6.06 22.23
N SER A 25 -13.03 -6.59 22.90
CA SER A 25 -13.81 -7.76 22.56
C SER A 25 -14.00 -7.89 21.04
N GLU A 26 -13.69 -9.06 20.50
CA GLU A 26 -13.98 -9.50 19.12
C GLU A 26 -15.48 -9.45 18.74
N ARG A 27 -16.34 -9.04 19.66
CA ARG A 27 -17.81 -9.11 19.55
C ARG A 27 -18.45 -8.02 18.67
N GLU A 28 -17.76 -6.99 18.22
CA GLU A 28 -18.37 -5.88 17.47
C GLU A 28 -17.97 -5.77 15.98
N LEU A 29 -17.31 -6.75 15.44
CA LEU A 29 -16.99 -6.74 14.00
C LEU A 29 -18.19 -7.33 13.20
N LYS A 30 -19.20 -6.50 12.97
CA LYS A 30 -20.23 -6.79 11.98
C LYS A 30 -19.59 -7.05 10.63
N LYS A 31 -19.90 -8.22 10.05
CA LYS A 31 -19.56 -8.63 8.69
C LYS A 31 -19.86 -7.50 7.70
N GLN A 32 -18.85 -6.76 7.27
CA GLN A 32 -18.92 -6.04 6.02
C GLN A 32 -18.56 -7.02 4.89
N LYS A 33 -19.47 -7.12 3.93
CA LYS A 33 -19.31 -7.96 2.73
C LYS A 33 -18.04 -7.54 1.97
N ILE A 34 -17.31 -8.55 1.51
CA ILE A 34 -16.26 -8.39 0.51
C ILE A 34 -16.87 -7.65 -0.67
N ALA A 35 -16.50 -6.39 -0.84
CA ALA A 35 -16.91 -5.61 -1.99
C ALA A 35 -16.15 -6.17 -3.21
N SER A 36 -16.92 -6.56 -4.23
CA SER A 36 -16.36 -6.87 -5.55
C SER A 36 -15.49 -5.70 -6.01
N VAL A 37 -14.33 -6.01 -6.58
CA VAL A 37 -13.39 -5.03 -7.14
C VAL A 37 -14.15 -4.16 -8.15
N VAL A 38 -14.57 -2.97 -7.71
CA VAL A 38 -15.17 -1.97 -8.60
C VAL A 38 -14.00 -1.20 -9.20
N LEU A 39 -13.71 -1.47 -10.46
CA LEU A 39 -12.72 -0.71 -11.20
C LEU A 39 -13.22 0.74 -11.37
N PRO A 40 -12.36 1.73 -11.13
CA PRO A 40 -12.77 3.13 -11.13
C PRO A 40 -13.19 3.62 -12.51
N THR A 41 -14.23 4.43 -12.53
CA THR A 41 -14.81 5.13 -13.71
C THR A 41 -14.06 6.44 -14.05
N GLN A 42 -12.83 6.63 -13.64
CA GLN A 42 -12.05 7.81 -14.04
C GLN A 42 -11.60 7.69 -15.48
N ARG A 43 -11.68 8.82 -16.22
CA ARG A 43 -11.14 8.91 -17.58
C ARG A 43 -9.69 8.45 -17.58
N PRO A 44 -9.31 7.47 -18.43
CA PRO A 44 -7.95 6.97 -18.43
C PRO A 44 -6.99 8.11 -18.78
N VAL A 45 -6.12 8.47 -17.87
CA VAL A 45 -5.03 9.40 -18.15
C VAL A 45 -4.16 8.76 -19.21
N ARG A 46 -4.02 9.43 -20.37
CA ARG A 46 -3.21 8.95 -21.48
C ARG A 46 -1.74 9.11 -21.09
N LEU A 47 -1.03 8.01 -21.04
CA LEU A 47 0.41 8.01 -20.82
C LEU A 47 1.14 8.56 -22.04
N THR A 48 2.31 9.16 -21.85
CA THR A 48 3.27 9.41 -22.92
C THR A 48 3.90 8.09 -23.37
N ASP A 49 4.52 8.09 -24.55
CA ASP A 49 5.17 6.87 -25.07
C ASP A 49 6.27 6.38 -24.12
N GLU A 50 7.05 7.27 -23.53
CA GLU A 50 8.07 6.94 -22.53
C GLU A 50 7.47 6.30 -21.26
N GLN A 51 6.39 6.89 -20.74
CA GLN A 51 5.68 6.34 -19.58
C GLN A 51 5.09 4.97 -19.89
N GLN A 52 4.58 4.76 -21.11
CA GLN A 52 4.05 3.46 -21.54
C GLN A 52 5.15 2.41 -21.64
N MET A 53 6.33 2.77 -22.17
CA MET A 53 7.48 1.87 -22.22
C MET A 53 7.93 1.43 -20.84
N ILE A 54 7.99 2.37 -19.87
CA ILE A 54 8.32 2.07 -18.49
C ILE A 54 7.27 1.12 -17.90
N LEU A 55 6.00 1.41 -18.06
CA LEU A 55 4.91 0.59 -17.54
C LEU A 55 4.97 -0.84 -18.09
N ASN A 56 5.14 -1.01 -19.39
CA ASN A 56 5.23 -2.32 -20.04
C ASN A 56 6.38 -3.17 -19.48
N ARG A 57 7.51 -2.53 -19.17
CA ARG A 57 8.63 -3.21 -18.55
C ARG A 57 8.32 -3.66 -17.13
N LEU A 58 7.74 -2.77 -16.32
CA LEU A 58 7.34 -3.08 -14.95
C LEU A 58 6.30 -4.22 -14.90
N GLU A 59 5.34 -4.21 -15.82
CA GLU A 59 4.31 -5.25 -15.92
C GLU A 59 4.92 -6.62 -16.26
N LYS A 60 5.86 -6.67 -17.19
CA LYS A 60 6.57 -7.91 -17.55
C LYS A 60 7.30 -8.53 -16.35
N ASP A 61 7.98 -7.70 -15.57
CA ASP A 61 8.74 -8.21 -14.43
C ASP A 61 7.83 -8.57 -13.23
N LEU A 62 6.71 -7.87 -13.09
CA LEU A 62 5.67 -8.24 -12.13
C LEU A 62 5.05 -9.61 -12.44
N GLU A 63 4.81 -9.92 -13.70
CA GLU A 63 4.32 -11.23 -14.16
C GLU A 63 5.34 -12.34 -13.93
N ALA A 64 6.62 -12.04 -14.12
CA ALA A 64 7.70 -12.99 -13.89
C ALA A 64 7.87 -13.36 -12.39
N ALA A 65 7.19 -12.65 -11.48
CA ALA A 65 7.25 -12.84 -10.03
C ALA A 65 8.69 -12.81 -9.46
N ALA A 66 9.61 -12.15 -10.15
CA ALA A 66 10.98 -11.97 -9.72
C ALA A 66 11.16 -10.64 -8.97
N PHE A 67 12.03 -10.64 -7.96
CA PHE A 67 12.39 -9.38 -7.30
C PHE A 67 13.21 -8.51 -8.27
N ALA A 68 12.65 -7.37 -8.64
CA ALA A 68 13.26 -6.42 -9.56
C ALA A 68 13.15 -4.99 -8.99
N PRO A 69 14.23 -4.41 -8.46
CA PRO A 69 14.23 -3.02 -7.99
C PRO A 69 14.33 -2.06 -9.16
N TYR A 70 13.51 -1.00 -9.12
CA TYR A 70 13.47 0.07 -10.10
C TYR A 70 13.65 1.43 -9.45
N LEU A 71 14.38 2.31 -10.08
CA LEU A 71 14.41 3.73 -9.77
C LEU A 71 13.64 4.49 -10.85
N LEU A 72 12.47 5.03 -10.49
CA LEU A 72 11.70 5.89 -11.37
C LEU A 72 12.14 7.34 -11.19
N TYR A 73 13.05 7.79 -12.06
CA TYR A 73 13.57 9.15 -12.03
C TYR A 73 12.71 10.10 -12.86
N GLY A 74 12.45 11.30 -12.33
CA GLY A 74 11.70 12.36 -13.03
C GLY A 74 11.40 13.54 -12.12
N ILE A 75 11.27 14.72 -12.71
CA ILE A 75 10.92 15.95 -11.98
C ILE A 75 9.51 15.87 -11.37
N THR A 76 9.21 16.77 -10.45
CA THR A 76 7.85 16.91 -9.92
C THR A 76 6.88 17.22 -11.06
N GLY A 77 5.74 16.54 -11.07
CA GLY A 77 4.75 16.70 -12.14
C GLY A 77 5.00 15.86 -13.41
N SER A 78 6.09 15.08 -13.49
CA SER A 78 6.37 14.21 -14.65
C SER A 78 5.44 13.00 -14.80
N GLY A 79 4.45 12.85 -13.92
CA GLY A 79 3.49 11.75 -13.98
C GLY A 79 3.93 10.45 -13.29
N LYS A 80 4.97 10.49 -12.45
CA LYS A 80 5.40 9.30 -11.66
C LYS A 80 4.24 8.64 -10.91
N THR A 81 3.39 9.46 -10.28
CA THR A 81 2.20 8.98 -9.56
C THR A 81 1.28 8.15 -10.45
N GLU A 82 1.07 8.55 -11.69
CA GLU A 82 0.20 7.80 -12.61
C GLU A 82 0.83 6.44 -13.00
N ILE A 83 2.14 6.38 -13.15
CA ILE A 83 2.85 5.13 -13.46
C ILE A 83 2.65 4.14 -12.31
N TYR A 84 2.89 4.53 -11.05
CA TYR A 84 2.72 3.56 -9.97
C TYR A 84 1.25 3.28 -9.64
N LEU A 85 0.31 4.18 -9.85
CA LEU A 85 -1.11 3.84 -9.79
C LEU A 85 -1.50 2.78 -10.82
N LYS A 86 -0.95 2.84 -12.04
CA LYS A 86 -1.21 1.84 -13.09
C LYS A 86 -0.56 0.49 -12.77
N ILE A 87 0.69 0.47 -12.33
CA ILE A 87 1.34 -0.81 -11.99
C ILE A 87 0.70 -1.46 -10.74
N ILE A 88 0.24 -0.68 -9.77
CA ILE A 88 -0.56 -1.19 -8.66
C ILE A 88 -1.85 -1.82 -9.18
N ALA A 89 -2.57 -1.16 -10.10
CA ALA A 89 -3.78 -1.72 -10.69
C ALA A 89 -3.50 -3.05 -11.40
N THR A 90 -2.36 -3.18 -12.08
CA THR A 90 -1.95 -4.45 -12.69
C THR A 90 -1.63 -5.51 -11.64
N ALA A 91 -0.93 -5.15 -10.55
CA ALA A 91 -0.67 -6.06 -9.44
C ALA A 91 -1.96 -6.60 -8.83
N LEU A 92 -2.95 -5.73 -8.58
CA LEU A 92 -4.24 -6.14 -8.03
C LEU A 92 -5.03 -7.06 -8.98
N ARG A 93 -4.99 -6.79 -10.29
CA ARG A 93 -5.62 -7.69 -11.29
C ARG A 93 -5.01 -9.08 -11.27
N ASN A 94 -3.72 -9.19 -10.95
CA ASN A 94 -2.99 -10.45 -10.80
C ASN A 94 -3.16 -11.07 -9.40
N GLY A 95 -4.11 -10.57 -8.59
CA GLY A 95 -4.37 -11.06 -7.23
C GLY A 95 -3.24 -10.75 -6.25
N LYS A 96 -2.37 -9.79 -6.55
CA LYS A 96 -1.29 -9.33 -5.69
C LYS A 96 -1.72 -8.13 -4.84
N GLU A 97 -0.92 -7.87 -3.80
CA GLU A 97 -1.13 -6.79 -2.85
C GLU A 97 -0.04 -5.73 -3.02
N ALA A 98 -0.30 -4.49 -2.59
CA ALA A 98 0.59 -3.36 -2.80
C ALA A 98 0.84 -2.56 -1.51
N ILE A 99 2.09 -2.15 -1.30
CA ILE A 99 2.47 -1.19 -0.25
C ILE A 99 2.98 0.08 -0.92
N VAL A 100 2.49 1.23 -0.48
CA VAL A 100 2.96 2.55 -0.90
C VAL A 100 3.51 3.28 0.33
N LEU A 101 4.81 3.47 0.34
CA LEU A 101 5.52 4.19 1.39
C LEU A 101 5.75 5.63 0.94
N VAL A 102 5.29 6.57 1.74
CA VAL A 102 5.48 8.01 1.52
C VAL A 102 6.02 8.68 2.78
N PRO A 103 6.77 9.77 2.68
CA PRO A 103 7.10 10.57 3.84
C PRO A 103 5.82 11.01 4.57
N GLU A 104 5.85 11.07 5.89
CA GLU A 104 4.65 11.39 6.68
C GLU A 104 4.07 12.77 6.34
N ILE A 105 4.94 13.73 5.98
CA ILE A 105 4.54 15.07 5.52
C ILE A 105 3.82 15.04 4.17
N SER A 106 4.08 14.03 3.35
CA SER A 106 3.47 13.84 2.02
C SER A 106 2.15 13.05 2.08
N LEU A 107 1.84 12.46 3.24
CA LEU A 107 0.59 11.73 3.45
C LEU A 107 -0.58 12.71 3.65
N THR A 108 -0.89 13.46 2.61
CA THR A 108 -1.93 14.48 2.61
C THR A 108 -3.30 13.88 2.28
N PRO A 109 -4.41 14.54 2.69
CA PRO A 109 -5.75 14.14 2.28
C PRO A 109 -5.91 14.04 0.75
N GLN A 110 -5.22 14.91 0.00
CA GLN A 110 -5.26 14.89 -1.47
C GLN A 110 -4.60 13.62 -2.05
N LEU A 111 -3.48 13.17 -1.47
CA LEU A 111 -2.84 11.93 -1.89
C LEU A 111 -3.75 10.74 -1.60
N ILE A 112 -4.29 10.67 -0.38
CA ILE A 112 -5.22 9.61 0.01
C ILE A 112 -6.44 9.57 -0.90
N SER A 113 -7.07 10.74 -1.15
CA SER A 113 -8.22 10.83 -2.07
C SER A 113 -7.90 10.32 -3.48
N ARG A 114 -6.71 10.61 -4.02
CA ARG A 114 -6.29 10.06 -5.33
C ARG A 114 -6.25 8.53 -5.36
N PHE A 115 -5.79 7.93 -4.27
CA PHE A 115 -5.80 6.48 -4.15
C PHE A 115 -7.22 5.95 -3.97
N GLU A 116 -8.03 6.56 -3.12
CA GLU A 116 -9.44 6.18 -2.87
C GLU A 116 -10.29 6.30 -4.14
N ASP A 117 -10.10 7.38 -4.91
CA ASP A 117 -10.77 7.57 -6.20
C ASP A 117 -10.38 6.49 -7.21
N ARG A 118 -9.14 6.02 -7.15
CA ARG A 118 -8.63 4.99 -8.06
C ARG A 118 -8.94 3.58 -7.61
N PHE A 119 -8.96 3.33 -6.30
CA PHE A 119 -9.12 2.03 -5.69
C PHE A 119 -10.14 2.08 -4.53
N PRO A 120 -11.42 2.33 -4.84
CA PRO A 120 -12.44 2.52 -3.81
C PRO A 120 -12.57 1.27 -2.92
N ASN A 121 -12.60 1.48 -1.61
CA ASN A 121 -12.71 0.45 -0.58
C ASN A 121 -11.58 -0.61 -0.57
N GLN A 122 -10.41 -0.32 -1.18
CA GLN A 122 -9.29 -1.25 -1.22
C GLN A 122 -8.05 -0.76 -0.47
N ILE A 123 -8.17 0.34 0.26
CA ILE A 123 -7.02 1.02 0.86
C ILE A 123 -7.12 1.00 2.38
N ALA A 124 -6.01 0.67 3.03
CA ALA A 124 -5.75 0.99 4.42
C ALA A 124 -4.69 2.08 4.52
N VAL A 125 -4.88 3.02 5.45
CA VAL A 125 -3.93 4.12 5.66
C VAL A 125 -3.26 3.97 7.01
N LEU A 126 -1.91 3.92 7.02
CA LEU A 126 -1.12 3.74 8.23
C LEU A 126 -0.16 4.93 8.44
N HIS A 127 -0.38 5.70 9.50
CA HIS A 127 0.47 6.83 9.90
C HIS A 127 0.57 6.99 11.42
N SER A 128 1.50 7.83 11.89
CA SER A 128 1.79 8.01 13.33
C SER A 128 0.64 8.65 14.11
N LYS A 129 -0.19 9.47 13.46
CA LYS A 129 -1.32 10.18 14.09
C LYS A 129 -2.52 9.28 14.39
N LEU A 130 -2.55 8.04 13.88
CA LEU A 130 -3.59 7.09 14.25
C LEU A 130 -3.47 6.70 15.71
N SER A 131 -4.61 6.71 16.41
CA SER A 131 -4.69 6.10 17.74
C SER A 131 -4.37 4.61 17.68
N LYS A 132 -4.04 4.00 18.80
CA LYS A 132 -3.78 2.55 18.88
C LYS A 132 -4.98 1.73 18.36
N LYS A 133 -6.21 2.18 18.64
CA LYS A 133 -7.44 1.52 18.19
C LYS A 133 -7.60 1.61 16.67
N GLU A 134 -7.44 2.79 16.09
CA GLU A 134 -7.54 2.99 14.64
C GLU A 134 -6.46 2.20 13.90
N ARG A 135 -5.20 2.24 14.36
CA ARG A 135 -4.12 1.45 13.77
C ARG A 135 -4.42 -0.05 13.80
N TYR A 136 -4.99 -0.55 14.88
CA TYR A 136 -5.40 -1.94 14.99
C TYR A 136 -6.55 -2.28 14.04
N GLN A 137 -7.52 -1.38 13.87
CA GLN A 137 -8.60 -1.55 12.90
C GLN A 137 -8.09 -1.62 11.47
N GLU A 138 -7.19 -0.71 11.06
CA GLU A 138 -6.55 -0.75 9.74
C GLU A 138 -5.75 -2.05 9.56
N TRP A 139 -4.97 -2.46 10.56
CA TRP A 139 -4.24 -3.72 10.54
C TRP A 139 -5.17 -4.94 10.38
N LEU A 140 -6.32 -4.94 11.06
CA LEU A 140 -7.32 -6.01 10.91
C LEU A 140 -7.93 -6.07 9.51
N LYS A 141 -8.20 -4.93 8.88
CA LYS A 141 -8.68 -4.90 7.49
C LYS A 141 -7.68 -5.60 6.55
N ILE A 142 -6.39 -5.31 6.71
CA ILE A 142 -5.33 -5.95 5.93
C ILE A 142 -5.30 -7.46 6.21
N ARG A 143 -5.26 -7.84 7.49
CA ARG A 143 -5.20 -9.25 7.91
C ARG A 143 -6.38 -10.08 7.45
N LYS A 144 -7.57 -9.46 7.36
CA LYS A 144 -8.80 -10.10 6.87
C LYS A 144 -8.94 -10.06 5.35
N LYS A 145 -7.96 -9.50 4.63
CA LYS A 145 -8.00 -9.32 3.16
C LYS A 145 -9.19 -8.47 2.69
N GLU A 146 -9.65 -7.54 3.52
CA GLU A 146 -10.69 -6.58 3.17
C GLU A 146 -10.15 -5.47 2.26
N VAL A 147 -8.83 -5.26 2.29
CA VAL A 147 -8.10 -4.28 1.48
C VAL A 147 -6.86 -4.92 0.86
N SER A 148 -6.44 -4.41 -0.28
CA SER A 148 -5.31 -4.93 -1.05
C SER A 148 -4.16 -3.91 -1.20
N ILE A 149 -4.36 -2.69 -0.72
CA ILE A 149 -3.36 -1.62 -0.77
C ILE A 149 -3.18 -1.05 0.62
N VAL A 150 -1.93 -0.81 0.99
CA VAL A 150 -1.58 0.01 2.16
C VAL A 150 -0.84 1.24 1.69
N VAL A 151 -1.30 2.42 2.11
CA VAL A 151 -0.61 3.70 1.94
C VAL A 151 -0.18 4.19 3.31
N GLY A 152 1.08 4.51 3.49
CA GLY A 152 1.51 4.97 4.80
C GLY A 152 2.97 5.39 4.89
N ALA A 153 3.35 5.80 6.10
CA ALA A 153 4.74 6.13 6.43
C ALA A 153 5.60 4.85 6.51
N ARG A 154 6.87 5.00 6.85
CA ARG A 154 7.85 3.88 6.91
C ARG A 154 7.35 2.65 7.64
N SER A 155 6.57 2.82 8.72
CA SER A 155 6.03 1.68 9.49
C SER A 155 4.99 0.85 8.72
N ALA A 156 4.45 1.35 7.63
CA ALA A 156 3.53 0.61 6.77
C ALA A 156 4.19 -0.60 6.07
N VAL A 157 5.53 -0.65 6.03
CA VAL A 157 6.27 -1.82 5.53
C VAL A 157 5.95 -3.11 6.31
N PHE A 158 5.47 -2.99 7.55
CA PHE A 158 5.06 -4.13 8.39
C PHE A 158 3.59 -4.55 8.18
N ALA A 159 2.93 -4.05 7.14
CA ALA A 159 1.58 -4.48 6.80
C ALA A 159 1.54 -6.01 6.60
N PRO A 160 0.57 -6.73 7.22
CA PRO A 160 0.56 -8.18 7.25
C PRO A 160 -0.02 -8.78 5.95
N PHE A 161 0.47 -8.35 4.81
CA PHE A 161 0.14 -8.90 3.52
C PHE A 161 0.74 -10.30 3.33
N GLU A 162 0.02 -11.16 2.65
CA GLU A 162 0.43 -12.55 2.39
C GLU A 162 0.89 -12.74 0.93
N ASN A 163 0.39 -11.93 0.01
CA ASN A 163 0.68 -12.04 -1.42
C ASN A 163 1.18 -10.73 -2.02
N LEU A 164 2.16 -10.12 -1.34
CA LEU A 164 2.73 -8.84 -1.76
C LEU A 164 3.37 -8.95 -3.15
N GLY A 165 2.93 -8.08 -4.07
CA GLY A 165 3.45 -8.02 -5.44
C GLY A 165 4.31 -6.79 -5.71
N ILE A 166 4.03 -5.67 -5.04
CA ILE A 166 4.75 -4.42 -5.30
C ILE A 166 4.90 -3.57 -4.03
N ILE A 167 6.06 -2.95 -3.90
CA ILE A 167 6.32 -1.89 -2.93
C ILE A 167 6.74 -0.65 -3.71
N VAL A 168 6.00 0.44 -3.54
CA VAL A 168 6.35 1.76 -4.05
C VAL A 168 6.91 2.59 -2.92
N VAL A 169 8.05 3.24 -3.14
CA VAL A 169 8.64 4.23 -2.21
C VAL A 169 8.66 5.57 -2.94
N ASP A 170 7.84 6.52 -2.50
CA ASP A 170 7.72 7.85 -3.09
C ASP A 170 8.28 8.88 -2.10
N GLU A 171 9.44 9.46 -2.40
CA GLU A 171 10.14 10.45 -1.57
C GLU A 171 10.09 11.87 -2.17
#